data_a7f7c2794c5423788bee7c07ccfe93be
#
_entry.id   a7f7c2794c5423788bee7c07ccfe93be
#
_cell.length_a   1.000
_cell.length_b   1.000
_cell.length_c   1.000
_cell.angle_alpha   90.00
_cell.angle_beta   90.00
_cell.angle_gamma   90.00
#
_symmetry.space_group_name_H-M   'P 1'
#
loop_
_entity.id
_entity.type
_entity.pdbx_description
1 polymer ?
#
loop_
_entity_poly.entity_id
_entity_poly.type
_entity_poly.pdbx_seq_one_letter_code
_entity_poly.pdbx_strand_id
1 'polypeptide(L)'
;MYRHKRKLSSSVWNSKHLSSFSGGYKLKKNWEVSSRWRFAGKTPYVPYNLQSSLANYPNMVLDFSRLGDVKIGAFSQIDLRVDKKWNKEKISINFFLEILNLLSQKIPTPPEYGIQRDDIGSIITPLSLVEVDVNRESIIPSFGFSIDF
;
A
#
# COMPACT_ATOMS: atom_id res chain seq x y z
N MET A 1 -7.49 35.30 28.47
CA MET A 1 -8.42 34.80 27.42
C MET A 1 -7.57 34.18 26.27
N TYR A 2 -7.25 32.88 26.32
CA TYR A 2 -6.44 32.22 25.31
C TYR A 2 -7.32 31.87 24.12
N ARG A 3 -7.18 32.58 23.00
CA ARG A 3 -7.75 32.17 21.69
C ARG A 3 -6.89 31.07 21.11
N HIS A 4 -7.28 29.80 21.23
CA HIS A 4 -6.77 28.73 20.40
C HIS A 4 -7.18 29.04 18.96
N LYS A 5 -6.21 29.48 18.14
CA LYS A 5 -6.37 29.48 16.69
C LYS A 5 -6.46 28.01 16.26
N ARG A 6 -7.66 27.55 15.91
CA ARG A 6 -7.84 26.23 15.29
C ARG A 6 -7.12 26.25 13.94
N LYS A 7 -5.94 25.68 13.89
CA LYS A 7 -5.22 25.44 12.62
C LYS A 7 -5.96 24.32 11.89
N LEU A 8 -6.55 24.63 10.73
CA LEU A 8 -7.10 23.58 9.86
C LEU A 8 -5.92 22.79 9.28
N SER A 9 -5.84 21.52 9.57
CA SER A 9 -4.85 20.60 8.99
C SER A 9 -5.54 19.63 8.02
N SER A 10 -4.78 19.16 7.03
CA SER A 10 -5.27 18.13 6.11
C SER A 10 -5.49 16.83 6.85
N SER A 11 -6.64 16.20 6.63
CA SER A 11 -6.91 14.85 7.12
C SER A 11 -5.90 13.84 6.56
N VAL A 12 -5.58 12.80 7.32
CA VAL A 12 -4.77 11.65 6.88
C VAL A 12 -5.37 10.90 5.67
N TRP A 13 -6.65 11.10 5.38
CA TRP A 13 -7.34 10.52 4.22
C TRP A 13 -7.31 11.42 2.97
N ASN A 14 -6.69 12.60 3.05
CA ASN A 14 -6.69 13.56 1.95
C ASN A 14 -5.54 13.28 0.96
N SER A 15 -5.74 12.33 0.07
CA SER A 15 -4.81 12.04 -1.04
C SER A 15 -4.89 13.05 -2.20
N LYS A 16 -5.81 14.03 -2.14
CA LYS A 16 -6.15 15.02 -3.18
C LYS A 16 -6.66 14.42 -4.49
N HIS A 17 -5.96 13.44 -5.05
CA HIS A 17 -6.31 12.80 -6.32
C HIS A 17 -6.41 11.30 -6.12
N LEU A 18 -7.55 10.74 -6.49
CA LEU A 18 -7.80 9.31 -6.56
C LEU A 18 -8.33 8.99 -7.94
N SER A 19 -7.72 8.03 -8.60
CA SER A 19 -8.17 7.59 -9.92
C SER A 19 -8.11 6.07 -10.00
N SER A 20 -9.12 5.48 -10.65
CA SER A 20 -9.12 4.05 -10.97
C SER A 20 -9.72 3.87 -12.36
N PHE A 21 -8.96 3.23 -13.22
CA PHE A 21 -9.41 2.85 -14.56
C PHE A 21 -9.31 1.35 -14.69
N SER A 22 -10.37 0.74 -15.20
CA SER A 22 -10.39 -0.69 -15.53
C SER A 22 -11.01 -0.89 -16.89
N GLY A 23 -10.49 -1.84 -17.64
CA GLY A 23 -11.01 -2.21 -18.94
C GLY A 23 -10.63 -3.64 -19.28
N GLY A 24 -11.45 -4.29 -20.08
CA GLY A 24 -11.23 -5.63 -20.54
C GLY A 24 -11.61 -5.79 -22.00
N TYR A 25 -10.99 -6.77 -22.64
CA TYR A 25 -11.27 -7.13 -24.03
C TYR A 25 -11.54 -8.63 -24.14
N LYS A 26 -12.71 -8.94 -24.72
CA LYS A 26 -13.11 -10.32 -25.02
C LYS A 26 -12.54 -10.77 -26.34
N LEU A 27 -11.74 -11.81 -26.25
CA LEU A 27 -11.10 -12.47 -27.38
C LEU A 27 -11.95 -13.65 -27.88
N LYS A 28 -11.57 -14.20 -29.05
CA LYS A 28 -12.19 -15.44 -29.56
C LYS A 28 -12.02 -16.61 -28.59
N LYS A 29 -12.90 -17.59 -28.68
CA LYS A 29 -12.89 -18.81 -27.86
C LYS A 29 -13.01 -18.56 -26.36
N ASN A 30 -13.79 -17.54 -25.97
CA ASN A 30 -14.08 -17.19 -24.56
C ASN A 30 -12.84 -16.89 -23.72
N TRP A 31 -11.83 -16.28 -24.29
CA TRP A 31 -10.77 -15.62 -23.57
C TRP A 31 -11.15 -14.19 -23.27
N GLU A 32 -10.75 -13.71 -22.10
CA GLU A 32 -10.88 -12.30 -21.72
C GLU A 32 -9.57 -11.84 -21.10
N VAL A 33 -9.09 -10.67 -21.49
CA VAL A 33 -7.94 -10.02 -20.88
C VAL A 33 -8.41 -8.69 -20.33
N SER A 34 -8.12 -8.43 -19.07
CA SER A 34 -8.48 -7.20 -18.39
C SER A 34 -7.31 -6.60 -17.65
N SER A 35 -7.31 -5.28 -17.54
CA SER A 35 -6.33 -4.54 -16.77
C SER A 35 -7.01 -3.50 -15.90
N ARG A 36 -6.43 -3.21 -14.75
CA ARG A 36 -6.85 -2.17 -13.83
C ARG A 36 -5.64 -1.33 -13.44
N TRP A 37 -5.76 -0.04 -13.61
CA TRP A 37 -4.82 0.93 -13.08
C TRP A 37 -5.45 1.69 -11.93
N ARG A 38 -4.71 1.85 -10.83
CA ARG A 38 -5.10 2.60 -9.65
C ARG A 38 -4.02 3.62 -9.33
N PHE A 39 -4.45 4.83 -8.98
CA PHE A 39 -3.58 5.92 -8.59
C PHE A 39 -4.14 6.63 -7.37
N ALA A 40 -3.27 6.93 -6.40
CA ALA A 40 -3.56 7.81 -5.28
C ALA A 40 -2.42 8.83 -5.14
N GLY A 41 -2.78 10.10 -4.98
CA GLY A 41 -1.82 11.17 -4.72
C GLY A 41 -1.17 11.03 -3.34
N LYS A 42 -0.21 11.92 -3.08
CA LYS A 42 0.50 11.94 -1.79
C LYS A 42 -0.47 12.14 -0.63
N THR A 43 -0.40 11.25 0.37
CA THR A 43 -1.31 11.22 1.53
C THR A 43 -0.60 11.71 2.78
N PRO A 44 -1.17 12.67 3.53
CA PRO A 44 -0.62 13.12 4.81
C PRO A 44 -0.59 11.97 5.84
N TYR A 45 0.40 11.98 6.73
CA TYR A 45 0.44 11.09 7.88
C TYR A 45 0.93 11.82 9.13
N VAL A 46 0.79 11.21 10.31
CA VAL A 46 1.33 11.71 11.57
C VAL A 46 2.71 11.08 11.76
N PRO A 47 3.80 11.86 11.76
CA PRO A 47 5.13 11.30 12.00
C PRO A 47 5.31 10.93 13.48
N TYR A 48 6.30 10.10 13.76
CA TYR A 48 6.73 9.82 15.13
C TYR A 48 7.59 10.96 15.70
N ASN A 49 7.42 11.25 16.98
CA ASN A 49 8.39 12.01 17.77
C ASN A 49 9.50 11.03 18.20
N LEU A 50 10.61 11.02 17.46
CA LEU A 50 11.68 10.03 17.67
C LEU A 50 12.31 10.14 19.06
N GLN A 51 12.48 11.36 19.59
CA GLN A 51 13.07 11.56 20.92
C GLN A 51 12.15 10.99 22.02
N SER A 52 10.86 11.32 21.98
CA SER A 52 9.88 10.77 22.92
C SER A 52 9.69 9.27 22.74
N SER A 53 9.75 8.77 21.51
CA SER A 53 9.65 7.33 21.20
C SER A 53 10.85 6.56 21.75
N LEU A 54 12.06 7.10 21.63
CA LEU A 54 13.26 6.48 22.19
C LEU A 54 13.20 6.39 23.73
N ALA A 55 12.73 7.46 24.38
CA ALA A 55 12.56 7.49 25.83
C ALA A 55 11.46 6.53 26.35
N ASN A 56 10.46 6.19 25.52
CA ASN A 56 9.35 5.34 25.88
C ASN A 56 9.37 3.96 25.18
N TYR A 57 10.49 3.61 24.55
CA TYR A 57 10.60 2.34 23.83
C TYR A 57 10.18 1.15 24.70
N PRO A 58 9.40 0.19 24.17
CA PRO A 58 9.06 -0.02 22.76
C PRO A 58 7.84 0.79 22.24
N ASN A 59 7.23 1.64 23.05
CA ASN A 59 6.05 2.40 22.66
C ASN A 59 6.44 3.59 21.79
N MET A 60 6.00 3.58 20.52
CA MET A 60 6.22 4.69 19.60
C MET A 60 5.23 5.83 19.85
N VAL A 61 5.72 7.05 19.95
CA VAL A 61 4.93 8.26 20.26
C VAL A 61 4.71 9.06 18.99
N LEU A 62 3.44 9.27 18.61
CA LEU A 62 3.05 10.07 17.45
C LEU A 62 3.13 11.58 17.76
N ASP A 63 3.61 12.36 16.80
CA ASP A 63 3.66 13.81 16.87
C ASP A 63 2.47 14.45 16.14
N PHE A 64 1.35 14.57 16.82
CA PHE A 64 0.13 15.18 16.27
C PHE A 64 0.27 16.67 15.95
N SER A 65 1.30 17.36 16.49
CA SER A 65 1.54 18.77 16.16
C SER A 65 1.96 18.94 14.69
N ARG A 66 2.53 17.90 14.08
CA ARG A 66 2.99 17.83 12.70
C ARG A 66 2.00 17.13 11.75
N LEU A 67 0.76 16.93 12.18
CA LEU A 67 -0.27 16.35 11.32
C LEU A 67 -0.46 17.16 10.04
N GLY A 68 -0.24 16.52 8.91
CA GLY A 68 -0.38 17.11 7.57
C GLY A 68 0.85 17.83 7.03
N ASP A 69 1.91 18.02 7.84
CA ASP A 69 3.17 18.63 7.38
C ASP A 69 3.99 17.66 6.52
N VAL A 70 3.86 16.36 6.78
CA VAL A 70 4.55 15.27 6.06
C VAL A 70 3.57 14.43 5.27
N LYS A 71 4.04 13.88 4.15
CA LYS A 71 3.22 13.06 3.25
C LYS A 71 4.03 11.85 2.77
N ILE A 72 3.38 10.71 2.70
CA ILE A 72 3.90 9.55 1.97
C ILE A 72 3.84 9.79 0.47
N GLY A 73 4.60 9.01 -0.30
CA GLY A 73 4.65 9.05 -1.76
C GLY A 73 3.29 8.84 -2.42
N ALA A 74 3.19 9.18 -3.70
CA ALA A 74 2.03 8.81 -4.49
C ALA A 74 2.06 7.30 -4.79
N PHE A 75 0.88 6.69 -4.81
CA PHE A 75 0.69 5.29 -5.14
C PHE A 75 0.24 5.14 -6.60
N SER A 76 0.83 4.19 -7.31
CA SER A 76 0.39 3.79 -8.65
C SER A 76 0.55 2.28 -8.79
N GLN A 77 -0.47 1.60 -9.30
CA GLN A 77 -0.44 0.15 -9.46
C GLN A 77 -1.21 -0.25 -10.71
N ILE A 78 -0.63 -1.18 -11.47
CA ILE A 78 -1.28 -1.83 -12.61
C ILE A 78 -1.43 -3.32 -12.28
N ASP A 79 -2.65 -3.81 -12.46
CA ASP A 79 -3.01 -5.22 -12.34
C ASP A 79 -3.41 -5.74 -13.73
N LEU A 80 -3.09 -6.99 -14.00
CA LEU A 80 -3.45 -7.69 -15.24
C LEU A 80 -4.15 -8.99 -14.90
N ARG A 81 -5.23 -9.28 -15.62
CA ARG A 81 -5.98 -10.52 -15.43
C ARG A 81 -6.35 -11.13 -16.79
N VAL A 82 -6.22 -12.44 -16.87
CA VAL A 82 -6.62 -13.25 -18.01
C VAL A 82 -7.59 -14.30 -17.54
N ASP A 83 -8.75 -14.35 -18.18
CA ASP A 83 -9.80 -15.31 -17.91
C ASP A 83 -9.99 -16.23 -19.12
N LYS A 84 -10.30 -17.49 -18.85
CA LYS A 84 -10.71 -18.47 -19.85
C LYS A 84 -11.98 -19.17 -19.39
N LYS A 85 -13.04 -19.06 -20.20
CA LYS A 85 -14.33 -19.68 -19.89
C LYS A 85 -14.62 -20.82 -20.88
N TRP A 86 -15.07 -21.96 -20.33
CA TRP A 86 -15.59 -23.11 -21.07
C TRP A 86 -17.07 -23.28 -20.73
N ASN A 87 -17.94 -23.11 -21.71
CA ASN A 87 -19.38 -23.32 -21.56
C ASN A 87 -19.75 -24.67 -22.16
N LYS A 88 -20.35 -25.55 -21.37
CA LYS A 88 -20.96 -26.79 -21.76
C LYS A 88 -22.46 -26.73 -21.46
N GLU A 89 -23.24 -27.71 -21.93
CA GLU A 89 -24.70 -27.68 -21.84
C GLU A 89 -25.26 -27.45 -20.43
N LYS A 90 -24.61 -28.00 -19.40
CA LYS A 90 -25.08 -27.95 -18.00
C LYS A 90 -24.10 -27.26 -17.05
N ILE A 91 -22.88 -26.99 -17.48
CA ILE A 91 -21.85 -26.43 -16.62
C ILE A 91 -21.04 -25.35 -17.36
N SER A 92 -20.65 -24.32 -16.64
CA SER A 92 -19.66 -23.35 -17.09
C SER A 92 -18.45 -23.40 -16.16
N ILE A 93 -17.26 -23.52 -16.72
CA ILE A 93 -16.00 -23.47 -15.97
C ILE A 93 -15.28 -22.21 -16.36
N ASN A 94 -14.90 -21.40 -15.37
CA ASN A 94 -14.02 -20.25 -15.56
C ASN A 94 -12.72 -20.46 -14.82
N PHE A 95 -11.61 -20.29 -15.50
CA PHE A 95 -10.27 -20.23 -14.93
C PHE A 95 -9.71 -18.83 -15.10
N PHE A 96 -9.02 -18.30 -14.08
CA PHE A 96 -8.34 -17.03 -14.21
C PHE A 96 -6.91 -17.09 -13.68
N LEU A 97 -6.07 -16.26 -14.27
CA LEU A 97 -4.75 -15.89 -13.80
C LEU A 97 -4.71 -14.38 -13.63
N GLU A 98 -4.32 -13.90 -12.46
CA GLU A 98 -4.21 -12.48 -12.14
C GLU A 98 -2.81 -12.17 -11.63
N ILE A 99 -2.26 -11.05 -12.06
CA ILE A 99 -1.00 -10.51 -11.59
C ILE A 99 -1.29 -9.13 -11.02
N LEU A 100 -1.18 -9.01 -9.70
CA LEU A 100 -1.28 -7.73 -9.02
C LEU A 100 0.10 -7.07 -8.99
N ASN A 101 0.10 -5.74 -9.11
CA ASN A 101 1.32 -4.94 -9.12
C ASN A 101 2.31 -5.37 -10.20
N LEU A 102 1.83 -5.51 -11.44
CA LEU A 102 2.58 -6.00 -12.60
C LEU A 102 3.94 -5.32 -12.79
N LEU A 103 4.05 -4.04 -12.43
CA LEU A 103 5.27 -3.25 -12.57
C LEU A 103 6.15 -3.26 -11.31
N SER A 104 5.80 -4.07 -10.30
CA SER A 104 6.54 -4.14 -9.03
C SER A 104 6.78 -2.75 -8.39
N GLN A 105 5.77 -1.88 -8.46
CA GLN A 105 5.89 -0.54 -7.88
C GLN A 105 5.89 -0.61 -6.35
N LYS A 106 6.78 0.16 -5.73
CA LYS A 106 6.81 0.29 -4.26
C LYS A 106 5.50 0.87 -3.77
N ILE A 107 4.86 0.19 -2.81
CA ILE A 107 3.66 0.70 -2.14
C ILE A 107 4.12 1.67 -1.04
N PRO A 108 3.89 2.97 -1.19
CA PRO A 108 4.36 3.94 -0.22
C PRO A 108 3.62 3.79 1.12
N THR A 109 4.38 3.69 2.20
CA THR A 109 3.89 3.63 3.58
C THR A 109 4.60 4.68 4.42
N PRO A 110 4.04 5.07 5.58
CA PRO A 110 4.79 5.83 6.55
C PRO A 110 6.06 5.08 6.96
N PRO A 111 7.17 5.78 7.28
CA PRO A 111 8.39 5.15 7.72
C PRO A 111 8.18 4.38 9.02
N GLU A 112 8.75 3.20 9.13
CA GLU A 112 8.81 2.39 10.34
C GLU A 112 10.19 2.54 10.99
N TYR A 113 10.24 2.51 12.33
CA TYR A 113 11.49 2.68 13.07
C TYR A 113 11.72 1.50 14.00
N GLY A 114 12.98 1.07 14.07
CA GLY A 114 13.43 0.04 14.99
C GLY A 114 14.68 0.51 15.77
N ILE A 115 15.04 -0.22 16.81
CA ILE A 115 16.31 -0.01 17.52
C ILE A 115 17.45 -0.49 16.62
N GLN A 116 18.49 0.35 16.55
CA GLN A 116 19.72 -0.01 15.83
C GLN A 116 20.39 -1.24 16.45
N ARG A 117 20.74 -2.19 15.59
CA ARG A 117 21.42 -3.43 15.95
C ARG A 117 22.69 -3.58 15.13
N ASP A 118 23.66 -4.30 15.66
CA ASP A 118 24.84 -4.72 14.92
C ASP A 118 24.55 -5.92 13.99
N ASP A 119 25.57 -6.35 13.25
CA ASP A 119 25.46 -7.44 12.28
C ASP A 119 25.11 -8.81 12.91
N ILE A 120 25.32 -8.95 14.23
CA ILE A 120 24.98 -10.16 14.99
C ILE A 120 23.65 -10.01 15.76
N GLY A 121 22.93 -8.91 15.57
CA GLY A 121 21.62 -8.65 16.15
C GLY A 121 21.63 -8.06 17.55
N SER A 122 22.78 -7.71 18.12
CA SER A 122 22.88 -7.07 19.43
C SER A 122 22.51 -5.59 19.36
N ILE A 123 21.91 -5.07 20.43
CA ILE A 123 21.53 -3.65 20.50
C ILE A 123 22.77 -2.79 20.66
N ILE A 124 22.91 -1.80 19.80
CA ILE A 124 24.01 -0.83 19.87
C ILE A 124 23.70 0.23 20.94
N THR A 125 24.67 0.56 21.77
CA THR A 125 24.58 1.63 22.76
C THR A 125 25.47 2.81 22.37
N PRO A 126 25.02 4.08 22.48
CA PRO A 126 23.70 4.49 23.02
C PRO A 126 22.53 4.11 22.13
N LEU A 127 21.35 3.85 22.73
CA LEU A 127 20.14 3.51 22.03
C LEU A 127 19.79 4.57 20.97
N SER A 128 19.55 4.13 19.75
CA SER A 128 19.11 4.98 18.65
C SER A 128 18.00 4.30 17.83
N LEU A 129 17.09 5.10 17.31
CA LEU A 129 16.06 4.65 16.37
C LEU A 129 16.56 4.86 14.95
N VAL A 130 16.48 3.82 14.15
CA VAL A 130 16.80 3.85 12.72
C VAL A 130 15.54 3.54 11.91
N GLU A 131 15.42 4.16 10.75
CA GLU A 131 14.35 3.83 9.82
C GLU A 131 14.60 2.43 9.25
N VAL A 132 13.57 1.59 9.33
CA VAL A 132 13.61 0.24 8.78
C VAL A 132 13.04 0.29 7.37
N ASP A 133 13.85 -0.06 6.37
CA ASP A 133 13.34 -0.18 5.00
C ASP A 133 12.47 -1.42 4.89
N VAL A 134 11.16 -1.22 4.95
CA VAL A 134 10.17 -2.27 4.66
C VAL A 134 9.98 -2.32 3.15
N ASN A 135 10.76 -3.17 2.48
CA ASN A 135 10.59 -3.39 1.04
C ASN A 135 9.22 -4.02 0.78
N ARG A 136 8.32 -3.23 0.20
CA ARG A 136 6.96 -3.64 -0.17
C ARG A 136 6.77 -3.69 -1.68
N GLU A 137 7.84 -3.90 -2.40
CA GLU A 137 7.82 -4.15 -3.82
C GLU A 137 7.56 -5.63 -4.04
N SER A 138 6.43 -5.97 -4.63
CA SER A 138 6.14 -7.37 -4.99
C SER A 138 5.12 -7.47 -6.11
N ILE A 139 5.39 -8.36 -7.03
CA ILE A 139 4.42 -8.87 -7.98
C ILE A 139 3.71 -10.03 -7.30
N ILE A 140 2.38 -9.99 -7.24
CA ILE A 140 1.59 -11.03 -6.59
C ILE A 140 0.78 -11.77 -7.65
N PRO A 141 1.24 -12.96 -8.09
CA PRO A 141 0.44 -13.80 -8.94
C PRO A 141 -0.64 -14.53 -8.14
N SER A 142 -1.83 -14.61 -8.69
CA SER A 142 -2.92 -15.41 -8.15
C SER A 142 -3.64 -16.14 -9.28
N PHE A 143 -4.24 -17.27 -8.98
CA PHE A 143 -5.06 -18.02 -9.92
C PHE A 143 -6.25 -18.64 -9.20
N GLY A 144 -7.30 -18.90 -9.93
CA GLY A 144 -8.46 -19.58 -9.39
C GLY A 144 -9.36 -20.12 -10.48
N PHE A 145 -10.36 -20.87 -10.06
CA PHE A 145 -11.40 -21.37 -10.96
C PHE A 145 -12.76 -21.31 -10.27
N SER A 146 -13.82 -21.19 -11.06
CA SER A 146 -15.21 -21.34 -10.63
C SER A 146 -15.95 -22.29 -11.58
N ILE A 147 -16.91 -23.00 -11.03
CA ILE A 147 -17.81 -23.91 -11.75
C ILE A 147 -19.23 -23.49 -11.42
N ASP A 148 -19.99 -23.17 -12.47
CA ASP A 148 -21.40 -22.82 -12.38
C ASP A 148 -22.22 -23.98 -13.02
N PHE A 149 -23.26 -24.48 -12.37
CA PHE A 149 -24.14 -25.57 -12.82
C PHE A 149 -25.60 -25.26 -12.61
#